data_14ef85a60b18eb4062aeabcdbbb019b0
#
_entry.id   14ef85a60b18eb4062aeabcdbbb019b0
#
_cell.length_a   1.000
_cell.length_b   1.000
_cell.length_c   1.000
_cell.angle_alpha   90.00
_cell.angle_beta   90.00
_cell.angle_gamma   90.00
#
_symmetry.space_group_name_H-M   'P 1'
#
loop_
_entity.id
_entity.type
_entity.pdbx_description
1 polymer ?
#
loop_
_entity_poly.entity_id
_entity_poly.type
_entity_poly.pdbx_seq_one_letter_code
_entity_poly.pdbx_strand_id
1 'polypeptide(L)'
;MLFDTGFFHVYFSGLNEEAKRAVEEVYSGKSVGYTLDLNLAEFLYTYGKLKGIETAKVRLSLILSSPIKVVSTDRELASRAGELKLEHQNLSTVDCFVVALAERENAVIYTTDSEIKRAYKNTILLRS
;
A
#
# COMPACT_ATOMS: atom_id res chain seq x y z
N MET A 1 2.97 6.12 -7.58
CA MET A 1 2.52 6.01 -6.18
C MET A 1 2.21 4.58 -5.86
N LEU A 2 2.66 4.10 -4.72
CA LEU A 2 2.36 2.76 -4.24
C LEU A 2 1.69 2.87 -2.87
N PHE A 3 0.51 2.30 -2.75
CA PHE A 3 -0.33 2.38 -1.56
C PHE A 3 -0.30 1.04 -0.81
N ASP A 4 0.10 1.07 0.46
CA ASP A 4 0.06 -0.13 1.30
C ASP A 4 -1.24 -0.20 2.11
N THR A 5 -1.36 -1.21 2.96
CA THR A 5 -2.55 -1.42 3.79
C THR A 5 -2.84 -0.22 4.68
N GLY A 6 -1.82 0.32 5.33
CA GLY A 6 -1.97 1.48 6.23
C GLY A 6 -2.48 2.72 5.50
N PHE A 7 -2.06 2.90 4.25
CA PHE A 7 -2.56 4.01 3.44
C PHE A 7 -4.08 3.95 3.31
N PHE A 8 -4.64 2.79 2.98
CA PHE A 8 -6.09 2.67 2.79
C PHE A 8 -6.87 2.91 4.08
N HIS A 9 -6.34 2.47 5.23
CA HIS A 9 -6.96 2.78 6.52
C HIS A 9 -7.06 4.29 6.74
N VAL A 10 -5.98 5.00 6.45
CA VAL A 10 -5.93 6.45 6.61
C VAL A 10 -6.84 7.15 5.60
N TYR A 11 -6.81 6.70 4.35
CA TYR A 11 -7.65 7.28 3.31
C TYR A 11 -9.13 7.16 3.65
N PHE A 12 -9.57 5.97 4.07
CA PHE A 12 -10.97 5.75 4.40
C PHE A 12 -11.41 6.39 5.71
N SER A 13 -10.48 6.88 6.53
CA SER A 13 -10.84 7.70 7.70
C SER A 13 -11.46 9.03 7.28
N GLY A 14 -11.15 9.50 6.08
CA GLY A 14 -11.63 10.78 5.55
C GLY A 14 -11.00 12.01 6.16
N LEU A 15 -9.98 11.85 7.02
CA LEU A 15 -9.40 12.95 7.78
C LEU A 15 -8.02 13.40 7.31
N ASN A 16 -7.40 12.65 6.37
CA ASN A 16 -6.05 12.96 5.93
C ASN A 16 -6.07 13.57 4.53
N GLU A 17 -5.72 14.85 4.44
CA GLU A 17 -5.75 15.58 3.18
C GLU A 17 -4.70 15.09 2.18
N GLU A 18 -3.53 14.65 2.66
CA GLU A 18 -2.48 14.13 1.77
C GLU A 18 -2.92 12.83 1.10
N ALA A 19 -3.59 11.95 1.85
CA ALA A 19 -4.13 10.72 1.29
C ALA A 19 -5.21 11.01 0.24
N LYS A 20 -6.09 11.98 0.52
CA LYS A 20 -7.13 12.40 -0.44
C LYS A 20 -6.52 12.92 -1.72
N ARG A 21 -5.50 13.79 -1.63
CA ARG A 21 -4.83 14.34 -2.80
C ARG A 21 -4.16 13.26 -3.63
N ALA A 22 -3.53 12.28 -2.98
CA ALA A 22 -2.88 11.17 -3.69
C ALA A 22 -3.90 10.39 -4.54
N VAL A 23 -5.05 10.07 -3.97
CA VAL A 23 -6.11 9.34 -4.68
C VAL A 23 -6.68 10.21 -5.81
N GLU A 24 -6.88 11.50 -5.58
CA GLU A 24 -7.35 12.43 -6.61
C GLU A 24 -6.39 12.48 -7.80
N GLU A 25 -5.08 12.47 -7.57
CA GLU A 25 -4.09 12.43 -8.65
C GLU A 25 -4.19 11.16 -9.48
N VAL A 26 -4.50 10.04 -8.84
CA VAL A 26 -4.69 8.78 -9.57
C VAL A 26 -5.97 8.83 -10.40
N TYR A 27 -7.08 9.33 -9.83
CA TYR A 27 -8.34 9.44 -10.55
C TYR A 27 -8.26 10.41 -11.73
N SER A 28 -7.51 11.50 -11.60
CA SER A 28 -7.35 12.47 -12.68
C SER A 28 -6.38 12.04 -13.77
N GLY A 29 -5.66 10.93 -13.55
CA GLY A 29 -4.64 10.44 -14.48
C GLY A 29 -3.30 11.17 -14.37
N LYS A 30 -3.15 12.08 -13.40
CA LYS A 30 -1.91 12.82 -13.18
C LYS A 30 -0.79 11.90 -12.69
N SER A 31 -1.15 10.86 -11.92
CA SER A 31 -0.21 9.88 -11.39
C SER A 31 -0.76 8.48 -11.55
N VAL A 32 0.15 7.50 -11.67
CA VAL A 32 -0.22 6.08 -11.67
C VAL A 32 -0.16 5.58 -10.22
N GLY A 33 -1.22 4.94 -9.76
CA GLY A 33 -1.29 4.33 -8.44
C GLY A 33 -1.23 2.82 -8.54
N TYR A 34 -0.47 2.19 -7.63
CA TYR A 34 -0.32 0.74 -7.52
C TYR A 34 -0.64 0.28 -6.11
N THR A 35 -1.09 -0.94 -5.99
CA THR A 35 -1.15 -1.66 -4.71
C THR A 35 -0.90 -3.14 -4.97
N LEU A 36 -0.38 -3.86 -3.97
CA LEU A 36 -0.18 -5.30 -4.09
C LEU A 36 -1.43 -6.07 -3.71
N ASP A 37 -1.63 -7.24 -4.34
CA ASP A 37 -2.67 -8.18 -3.94
C ASP A 37 -2.57 -8.54 -2.45
N LEU A 38 -1.34 -8.68 -1.91
CA LEU A 38 -1.13 -8.94 -0.48
C LEU A 38 -1.69 -7.82 0.41
N ASN A 39 -1.59 -6.57 -0.04
CA ASN A 39 -2.15 -5.44 0.72
C ASN A 39 -3.68 -5.48 0.73
N LEU A 40 -4.29 -5.97 -0.34
CA LEU A 40 -5.76 -6.12 -0.37
C LEU A 40 -6.23 -7.18 0.62
N ALA A 41 -5.51 -8.30 0.71
CA ALA A 41 -5.83 -9.35 1.68
C ALA A 41 -5.70 -8.82 3.12
N GLU A 42 -4.61 -8.12 3.41
CA GLU A 42 -4.42 -7.51 4.73
C GLU A 42 -5.48 -6.47 5.03
N PHE A 43 -5.83 -5.64 4.05
CA PHE A 43 -6.84 -4.61 4.22
C PHE A 43 -8.19 -5.23 4.57
N LEU A 44 -8.62 -6.25 3.81
CA LEU A 44 -9.89 -6.91 4.07
C LEU A 44 -9.93 -7.49 5.49
N TYR A 45 -8.83 -8.13 5.90
CA TYR A 45 -8.73 -8.72 7.24
C TYR A 45 -8.73 -7.65 8.34
N THR A 46 -7.83 -6.67 8.24
CA THR A 46 -7.67 -5.68 9.32
C THR A 46 -8.84 -4.71 9.39
N TYR A 47 -9.35 -4.25 8.26
CA TYR A 47 -10.50 -3.36 8.23
C TYR A 47 -11.77 -4.11 8.65
N GLY A 48 -11.88 -5.38 8.28
CA GLY A 48 -12.99 -6.24 8.70
C GLY A 48 -13.04 -6.43 10.20
N LYS A 49 -11.88 -6.58 10.85
CA LYS A 49 -11.82 -6.66 12.31
C LYS A 49 -12.29 -5.36 12.98
N LEU A 50 -11.96 -4.22 12.39
CA LEU A 50 -12.30 -2.90 12.97
C LEU A 50 -13.74 -2.47 12.68
N LYS A 51 -14.22 -2.69 11.47
CA LYS A 51 -15.48 -2.12 10.97
C LYS A 51 -16.53 -3.16 10.56
N GLY A 52 -16.19 -4.44 10.63
CA GLY A 52 -17.04 -5.52 10.16
C GLY A 52 -16.77 -5.90 8.71
N ILE A 53 -17.03 -7.17 8.38
CA ILE A 53 -16.66 -7.70 7.05
C ILE A 53 -17.46 -7.05 5.92
N GLU A 54 -18.74 -6.71 6.16
CA GLU A 54 -19.57 -6.11 5.11
C GLU A 54 -19.03 -4.72 4.72
N THR A 55 -18.67 -3.91 5.71
CA THR A 55 -18.06 -2.60 5.44
C THR A 55 -16.73 -2.75 4.74
N ALA A 56 -15.90 -3.72 5.18
CA ALA A 56 -14.61 -3.97 4.56
C ALA A 56 -14.76 -4.38 3.08
N LYS A 57 -15.75 -5.22 2.76
CA LYS A 57 -16.02 -5.61 1.37
C LYS A 57 -16.44 -4.43 0.51
N VAL A 58 -17.25 -3.52 1.04
CA VAL A 58 -17.65 -2.31 0.33
C VAL A 58 -16.42 -1.45 0.02
N ARG A 59 -15.55 -1.24 1.01
CA ARG A 59 -14.33 -0.45 0.82
C ARG A 59 -13.39 -1.13 -0.17
N LEU A 60 -13.22 -2.45 -0.07
CA LEU A 60 -12.40 -3.19 -1.01
C LEU A 60 -12.92 -3.04 -2.45
N SER A 61 -14.24 -3.11 -2.64
CA SER A 61 -14.81 -2.92 -3.99
C SER A 61 -14.57 -1.52 -4.54
N LEU A 62 -14.48 -0.51 -3.67
CA LEU A 62 -14.11 0.85 -4.09
C LEU A 62 -12.66 0.88 -4.60
N ILE A 63 -11.75 0.20 -3.92
CA ILE A 63 -10.36 0.10 -4.38
C ILE A 63 -10.32 -0.61 -5.74
N LEU A 64 -11.00 -1.75 -5.87
CA LEU A 64 -10.99 -2.56 -7.08
C LEU A 64 -11.62 -1.85 -8.28
N SER A 65 -12.58 -0.97 -8.06
CA SER A 65 -13.22 -0.21 -9.14
C SER A 65 -12.50 1.11 -9.44
N SER A 66 -11.48 1.45 -8.67
CA SER A 66 -10.68 2.66 -8.89
C SER A 66 -9.64 2.43 -9.99
N PRO A 67 -8.97 3.51 -10.49
CA PRO A 67 -7.86 3.36 -11.43
C PRO A 67 -6.58 2.80 -10.82
N ILE A 68 -6.54 2.55 -9.50
CA ILE A 68 -5.37 1.95 -8.85
C ILE A 68 -5.11 0.56 -9.45
N LYS A 69 -3.89 0.34 -9.91
CA LYS A 69 -3.50 -0.96 -10.49
C LYS A 69 -3.14 -1.93 -9.39
N VAL A 70 -3.84 -3.06 -9.36
CA VAL A 70 -3.52 -4.15 -8.43
C VAL A 70 -2.46 -5.02 -9.07
N VAL A 71 -1.30 -5.11 -8.42
CA VAL A 71 -0.17 -5.91 -8.91
C VAL A 71 -0.17 -7.25 -8.17
N SER A 72 -0.12 -8.34 -8.94
CA SER A 72 0.00 -9.68 -8.37
C SER A 72 1.45 -9.95 -8.00
N THR A 73 1.66 -10.64 -6.89
CA THR A 73 2.99 -11.12 -6.52
C THR A 73 3.50 -12.11 -7.56
N ASP A 74 4.82 -12.08 -7.79
CA ASP A 74 5.47 -12.98 -8.74
C ASP A 74 6.83 -13.42 -8.20
N ARG A 75 7.54 -14.28 -8.97
CA ARG A 75 8.84 -14.83 -8.55
C ARG A 75 9.90 -13.75 -8.34
N GLU A 76 9.92 -12.76 -9.21
CA GLU A 76 10.89 -11.68 -9.14
C GLU A 76 10.71 -10.87 -7.86
N LEU A 77 9.46 -10.49 -7.56
CA LEU A 77 9.15 -9.78 -6.32
C LEU A 77 9.47 -10.64 -5.09
N ALA A 78 9.14 -11.93 -5.13
CA ALA A 78 9.41 -12.84 -4.02
C ALA A 78 10.92 -12.94 -3.74
N SER A 79 11.72 -13.06 -4.77
CA SER A 79 13.18 -13.14 -4.65
C SER A 79 13.75 -11.86 -4.03
N ARG A 80 13.33 -10.70 -4.55
CA ARG A 80 13.82 -9.42 -4.04
C ARG A 80 13.32 -9.16 -2.62
N ALA A 81 12.07 -9.51 -2.32
CA ALA A 81 11.51 -9.35 -0.97
C ALA A 81 12.31 -10.18 0.06
N GLY A 82 12.71 -11.39 -0.31
CA GLY A 82 13.55 -12.22 0.56
C GLY A 82 14.89 -11.57 0.88
N GLU A 83 15.55 -11.00 -0.14
CA GLU A 83 16.79 -10.25 0.05
C GLU A 83 16.57 -9.04 0.97
N LEU A 84 15.49 -8.29 0.73
CA LEU A 84 15.16 -7.13 1.55
C LEU A 84 14.90 -7.51 3.01
N LYS A 85 14.27 -8.67 3.24
CA LYS A 85 14.04 -9.17 4.60
C LYS A 85 15.34 -9.45 5.34
N LEU A 86 16.36 -9.95 4.66
CA LEU A 86 17.68 -10.15 5.25
C LEU A 86 18.32 -8.81 5.63
N GLU A 87 18.16 -7.80 4.80
CA GLU A 87 18.74 -6.47 5.04
C GLU A 87 17.95 -5.67 6.10
N HIS A 88 16.63 -5.88 6.17
CA HIS A 88 15.71 -5.10 7.00
C HIS A 88 14.82 -6.03 7.81
N GLN A 89 15.38 -6.66 8.83
CA GLN A 89 14.67 -7.69 9.61
C GLN A 89 13.47 -7.16 10.37
N ASN A 90 13.40 -5.84 10.61
CA ASN A 90 12.26 -5.21 11.27
C ASN A 90 11.02 -5.06 10.38
N LEU A 91 11.20 -5.18 9.06
CA LEU A 91 10.07 -5.15 8.15
C LEU A 91 9.35 -6.50 8.15
N SER A 92 8.02 -6.47 8.03
CA SER A 92 7.27 -7.69 7.77
C SER A 92 7.57 -8.19 6.36
N THR A 93 7.27 -9.47 6.10
CA THR A 93 7.46 -10.02 4.75
C THR A 93 6.63 -9.25 3.72
N VAL A 94 5.38 -8.90 4.06
CA VAL A 94 4.52 -8.13 3.16
C VAL A 94 5.14 -6.76 2.86
N ASP A 95 5.69 -6.07 3.87
CA ASP A 95 6.35 -4.78 3.66
C ASP A 95 7.57 -4.90 2.75
N CYS A 96 8.29 -6.03 2.82
CA CYS A 96 9.40 -6.29 1.90
C CYS A 96 8.90 -6.42 0.46
N PHE A 97 7.75 -7.05 0.23
CA PHE A 97 7.13 -7.07 -1.10
C PHE A 97 6.73 -5.67 -1.56
N VAL A 98 6.23 -4.83 -0.66
CA VAL A 98 5.89 -3.43 -0.99
C VAL A 98 7.15 -2.68 -1.45
N VAL A 99 8.24 -2.79 -0.71
CA VAL A 99 9.49 -2.14 -1.08
C VAL A 99 10.03 -2.68 -2.40
N ALA A 100 9.96 -4.00 -2.61
CA ALA A 100 10.40 -4.62 -3.87
C ALA A 100 9.62 -4.06 -5.07
N LEU A 101 8.31 -3.93 -4.93
CA LEU A 101 7.49 -3.37 -6.00
C LEU A 101 7.82 -1.89 -6.24
N ALA A 102 8.02 -1.13 -5.17
CA ALA A 102 8.39 0.28 -5.29
C ALA A 102 9.71 0.46 -6.04
N GLU A 103 10.70 -0.39 -5.75
CA GLU A 103 11.98 -0.38 -6.48
C GLU A 103 11.76 -0.67 -7.97
N ARG A 104 10.98 -1.71 -8.27
CA ARG A 104 10.73 -2.11 -9.66
C ARG A 104 10.03 -1.03 -10.46
N GLU A 105 9.05 -0.36 -9.87
CA GLU A 105 8.25 0.68 -10.53
C GLU A 105 8.81 2.08 -10.34
N ASN A 106 9.89 2.22 -9.58
CA ASN A 106 10.46 3.51 -9.19
C ASN A 106 9.37 4.41 -8.59
N ALA A 107 8.57 3.85 -7.69
CA ALA A 107 7.39 4.49 -7.14
C ALA A 107 7.64 5.10 -5.77
N VAL A 108 6.86 6.13 -5.43
CA VAL A 108 6.79 6.67 -4.07
C VAL A 108 5.83 5.80 -3.27
N ILE A 109 6.28 5.35 -2.10
CA ILE A 109 5.41 4.59 -1.18
C ILE A 109 4.67 5.57 -0.27
N TYR A 110 3.35 5.40 -0.15
CA TYR A 110 2.53 6.10 0.83
C TYR A 110 2.15 5.11 1.92
N THR A 111 2.60 5.35 3.15
CA THR A 111 2.44 4.41 4.26
C THR A 111 2.32 5.16 5.59
N THR A 112 1.90 4.45 6.63
CA THR A 112 1.96 4.95 8.02
C THR A 112 3.11 4.31 8.80
N ASP A 113 3.90 3.43 8.16
CA ASP A 113 4.95 2.66 8.81
C ASP A 113 6.31 3.32 8.64
N SER A 114 6.88 3.82 9.75
CA SER A 114 8.19 4.46 9.74
C SER A 114 9.33 3.52 9.36
N GLU A 115 9.18 2.21 9.57
CA GLU A 115 10.20 1.23 9.20
C GLU A 115 10.32 1.11 7.69
N ILE A 116 9.22 1.26 6.95
CA ILE A 116 9.26 1.32 5.48
C ILE A 116 10.06 2.53 5.03
N LYS A 117 9.82 3.68 5.66
CA LYS A 117 10.55 4.92 5.35
C LYS A 117 12.06 4.75 5.56
N ARG A 118 12.47 4.03 6.60
CA ARG A 118 13.88 3.77 6.87
C ARG A 118 14.51 2.89 5.79
N ALA A 119 13.77 1.91 5.30
CA ALA A 119 14.25 0.97 4.29
C ALA A 119 14.23 1.56 2.88
N TYR A 120 13.29 2.47 2.60
CA TYR A 120 13.08 3.01 1.27
C TYR A 120 12.81 4.51 1.39
N LYS A 121 13.79 5.33 1.01
CA LYS A 121 13.73 6.78 1.25
C LYS A 121 12.61 7.49 0.49
N ASN A 122 12.30 7.02 -0.71
CA ASN A 122 11.24 7.62 -1.53
C ASN A 122 9.86 7.21 -1.00
N THR A 123 9.59 7.60 0.24
CA THR A 123 8.39 7.24 0.98
C THR A 123 7.78 8.49 1.61
N ILE A 124 6.48 8.63 1.49
CA ILE A 124 5.70 9.64 2.19
C ILE A 124 5.05 8.96 3.38
N LEU A 125 5.44 9.40 4.58
CA LEU A 125 4.93 8.86 5.83
C LEU A 125 3.70 9.68 6.23
N LEU A 126 2.54 9.02 6.24
CA LEU A 126 1.27 9.65 6.61
C LEU A 126 1.03 9.51 8.09
N ARG A 127 0.32 10.48 8.64
CA ARG A 127 -0.16 10.42 10.03
C ARG A 127 -1.54 9.79 10.06
N SER A 128 -1.66 8.79 10.91
CA SER A 128 -2.96 8.12 11.10
C SER A 128 -3.87 8.92 12.03
#